data_fb81e6a59f7657391033f229e5cf3a5e
#
_entry.id   fb81e6a59f7657391033f229e5cf3a5e
#
_cell.length_a   1.000
_cell.length_b   1.000
_cell.length_c   1.000
_cell.angle_alpha   90.00
_cell.angle_beta   90.00
_cell.angle_gamma   90.00
#
_symmetry.space_group_name_H-M   'P 1'
#
loop_
_entity.id
_entity.type
_entity.pdbx_description
1 polymer ?
#
loop_
_entity_poly.entity_id
_entity_poly.type
_entity_poly.pdbx_seq_one_letter_code
_entity_poly.pdbx_strand_id
1 'polypeptide(L)' 'MNPVKTAVDAVGGKTNAAKICDLSVVAIHKWVVKGRLPRTEYTGKTKYAEKLAAASNGLFSSDWLLHEANPDKNQN' A
#
# COMPACT_ATOMS: atom_id res chain seq x y z
N MET A 1 3.82 3.58 -13.61
CA MET A 1 2.87 3.88 -12.51
C MET A 1 3.40 3.31 -11.20
N ASN A 2 3.20 4.05 -10.10
CA ASN A 2 3.57 3.56 -8.77
C ASN A 2 2.27 3.25 -8.01
N PRO A 3 1.89 1.98 -7.92
CA PRO A 3 0.60 1.62 -7.30
C PRO A 3 0.54 2.00 -5.82
N VAL A 4 1.65 1.96 -5.11
CA VAL A 4 1.67 2.36 -3.71
C VAL A 4 1.40 3.86 -3.58
N LYS A 5 2.03 4.66 -4.42
CA LYS A 5 1.78 6.11 -4.41
C LYS A 5 0.32 6.41 -4.75
N THR A 6 -0.23 5.72 -5.74
CA THR A 6 -1.64 5.85 -6.11
C THR A 6 -2.54 5.55 -4.92
N ALA A 7 -2.28 4.45 -4.21
CA ALA A 7 -3.06 4.07 -3.05
C ALA A 7 -2.93 5.09 -1.90
N VAL A 8 -1.72 5.55 -1.64
CA VAL A 8 -1.46 6.53 -0.58
C VAL A 8 -2.17 7.84 -0.90
N ASP A 9 -2.09 8.30 -2.15
CA ASP A 9 -2.78 9.54 -2.56
C ASP A 9 -4.29 9.38 -2.45
N ALA A 10 -4.83 8.20 -2.77
CA ALA A 10 -6.27 7.93 -2.71
C ALA A 10 -6.84 8.04 -1.30
N VAL A 11 -6.03 7.78 -0.27
CA VAL A 11 -6.49 7.88 1.12
C VAL A 11 -6.15 9.23 1.77
N GLY A 12 -5.61 10.17 0.99
CA GLY A 12 -5.33 11.51 1.48
C GLY A 12 -3.88 11.82 1.79
N GLY A 13 -2.95 10.99 1.32
CA GLY A 13 -1.53 11.25 1.46
C GLY A 13 -0.84 10.38 2.52
N LYS A 14 0.47 10.58 2.65
CA LYS A 14 1.31 9.75 3.52
C LYS A 14 0.91 9.81 4.99
N THR A 15 0.55 11.00 5.48
CA THR A 15 0.16 11.17 6.88
C THR A 15 -1.09 10.36 7.20
N ASN A 16 -2.11 10.44 6.34
CA ASN A 16 -3.33 9.65 6.53
C ASN A 16 -3.05 8.15 6.38
N ALA A 17 -2.26 7.76 5.40
CA ALA A 17 -1.90 6.36 5.23
C ALA A 17 -1.20 5.82 6.47
N ALA A 18 -0.31 6.59 7.06
CA ALA A 18 0.39 6.20 8.29
C ALA A 18 -0.60 6.01 9.44
N LYS A 19 -1.57 6.90 9.60
CA LYS A 19 -2.59 6.77 10.63
C LYS A 19 -3.44 5.52 10.42
N ILE A 20 -3.85 5.27 9.17
CA ILE A 20 -4.67 4.12 8.81
C ILE A 20 -3.95 2.81 9.13
N CYS A 21 -2.67 2.75 8.84
CA CYS A 21 -1.85 1.55 9.05
C CYS A 21 -1.21 1.47 10.43
N ASP A 22 -1.36 2.52 11.25
CA ASP A 22 -0.72 2.62 12.56
C ASP A 22 0.80 2.52 12.44
N LEU A 23 1.35 3.24 11.48
CA LEU A 23 2.78 3.26 11.20
C LEU A 23 3.28 4.71 11.17
N SER A 24 4.61 4.87 11.05
CA SER A 24 5.19 6.19 10.86
C SER A 24 5.07 6.64 9.42
N VAL A 25 5.10 7.97 9.21
CA VAL A 25 5.14 8.54 7.86
C VAL A 25 6.39 8.07 7.12
N VAL A 26 7.50 7.87 7.84
CA VAL A 26 8.76 7.38 7.25
C VAL A 26 8.56 6.00 6.64
N ALA A 27 7.83 5.11 7.34
CA ALA A 27 7.56 3.77 6.81
C ALA A 27 6.75 3.84 5.50
N ILE A 28 5.72 4.69 5.47
CA ILE A 28 4.90 4.86 4.26
C ILE A 28 5.76 5.45 3.13
N HIS A 29 6.60 6.43 3.45
CA HIS A 29 7.50 7.02 2.45
C HIS A 29 8.41 5.96 1.81
N LYS A 30 8.94 5.05 2.61
CA LYS A 30 9.79 3.96 2.09
C LYS A 30 9.01 3.08 1.11
N TRP A 31 7.76 2.77 1.41
CA TRP A 31 6.91 2.00 0.50
C TRP A 31 6.73 2.74 -0.84
N VAL A 32 6.46 4.05 -0.77
CA VAL A 32 6.25 4.87 -1.98
C VAL A 32 7.52 4.91 -2.82
N VAL A 33 8.67 5.12 -2.18
CA VAL A 33 9.96 5.20 -2.90
C VAL A 33 10.27 3.87 -3.59
N LYS A 34 10.04 2.75 -2.92
CA LYS A 34 10.29 1.43 -3.48
C LYS A 34 9.20 0.99 -4.46
N GLY A 35 8.02 1.59 -4.38
CA GLY A 35 6.88 1.23 -5.21
C GLY A 35 6.29 -0.14 -4.88
N ARG A 36 6.48 -0.61 -3.65
CA ARG A 36 5.98 -1.92 -3.23
C ARG A 36 5.67 -1.94 -1.74
N LEU A 37 4.81 -2.88 -1.35
CA LEU A 37 4.43 -3.11 0.03
C LEU A 37 5.44 -4.05 0.71
N PRO A 38 5.45 -4.09 2.06
CA PRO A 38 6.32 -5.01 2.77
C PRO A 38 5.92 -6.47 2.49
N ARG A 39 6.89 -7.35 2.57
CA ARG A 39 6.68 -8.78 2.30
C ARG A 39 5.61 -9.38 3.21
N THR A 40 5.46 -8.88 4.43
CA THR A 40 4.48 -9.38 5.39
C THR A 40 3.05 -9.32 4.88
N GLU A 41 2.76 -8.43 3.91
CA GLU A 41 1.44 -8.38 3.28
C GLU A 41 1.14 -9.65 2.51
N TYR A 42 2.16 -10.25 1.91
CA TYR A 42 2.01 -11.45 1.08
C TYR A 42 2.08 -12.74 1.89
N THR A 43 2.63 -12.68 3.10
CA THR A 43 2.64 -13.81 4.02
C THR A 43 1.39 -13.86 4.91
N GLY A 44 0.58 -12.81 4.86
CA GLY A 44 -0.63 -12.73 5.66
C GLY A 44 -0.43 -12.22 7.08
N LYS A 45 0.77 -11.80 7.42
CA LYS A 45 1.06 -11.28 8.77
C LYS A 45 0.52 -9.90 9.01
N THR A 46 0.35 -9.11 7.94
CA THR A 46 -0.20 -7.75 8.05
C THR A 46 -1.30 -7.56 7.02
N LYS A 47 -2.16 -6.57 7.26
CA LYS A 47 -3.35 -6.30 6.43
C LYS A 47 -3.40 -4.83 6.01
N TYR A 48 -2.25 -4.25 5.68
CA TYR A 48 -2.18 -2.83 5.32
C TYR A 48 -2.95 -2.52 4.04
N ALA A 49 -2.86 -3.39 3.04
CA ALA A 49 -3.58 -3.19 1.78
C ALA A 49 -5.09 -3.16 2.00
N GLU A 50 -5.61 -4.04 2.85
CA GLU A 50 -7.04 -4.06 3.19
C GLU A 50 -7.46 -2.79 3.92
N LYS A 51 -6.63 -2.30 4.84
CA LYS A 51 -6.92 -1.07 5.58
C LYS A 51 -6.95 0.13 4.65
N LEU A 52 -5.98 0.23 3.74
CA LEU A 52 -5.93 1.31 2.78
C LEU A 52 -7.10 1.26 1.80
N ALA A 53 -7.43 0.07 1.30
CA ALA A 53 -8.55 -0.09 0.40
C ALA A 53 -9.86 0.32 1.04
N ALA A 54 -10.09 -0.08 2.28
CA ALA A 54 -11.29 0.30 3.02
C ALA A 54 -11.38 1.82 3.19
N ALA A 55 -10.26 2.48 3.46
CA ALA A 55 -10.21 3.91 3.66
C ALA A 55 -10.33 4.70 2.34
N SER A 56 -10.14 4.05 1.20
CA SER A 56 -10.20 4.70 -0.10
C SER A 56 -11.61 4.93 -0.63
N ASN A 57 -12.62 4.42 0.07
CA ASN A 57 -14.03 4.52 -0.36
C ASN A 57 -14.27 3.88 -1.73
N GLY A 58 -13.60 2.78 -2.00
CA GLY A 58 -13.82 2.02 -3.21
C GLY A 58 -12.98 2.47 -4.41
N LEU A 59 -12.03 3.39 -4.21
CA LEU A 59 -11.17 3.83 -5.29
C LEU A 59 -10.23 2.73 -5.78
N PHE A 60 -9.90 1.76 -4.91
CA PHE A 60 -9.15 0.58 -5.31
C PHE A 60 -9.48 -0.57 -4.34
N SER A 61 -9.15 -1.79 -4.76
CA SER A 61 -9.30 -2.98 -3.91
C SER A 61 -7.95 -3.40 -3.33
N SER A 62 -7.99 -4.15 -2.22
CA SER A 62 -6.76 -4.72 -1.66
C SER A 62 -6.11 -5.68 -2.64
N ASP A 63 -6.91 -6.46 -3.38
CA ASP A 63 -6.39 -7.38 -4.38
C ASP A 63 -5.62 -6.65 -5.48
N TRP A 64 -6.17 -5.54 -5.98
CA TRP A 64 -5.48 -4.72 -6.97
C TRP A 64 -4.15 -4.22 -6.45
N LEU A 65 -4.15 -3.68 -5.22
CA LEU A 65 -2.93 -3.11 -4.63
C LEU A 65 -1.88 -4.19 -4.42
N LEU A 66 -2.26 -5.33 -3.86
CA LEU A 66 -1.33 -6.43 -3.64
C LEU A 66 -0.75 -6.95 -4.95
N HIS A 67 -1.57 -7.06 -5.98
CA HIS A 67 -1.11 -7.53 -7.27
C HIS A 67 -0.15 -6.55 -7.93
N GLU A 68 -0.53 -5.26 -7.97
CA GLU A 68 0.27 -4.24 -8.67
C GLU A 68 1.56 -3.91 -7.93
N ALA A 69 1.56 -3.98 -6.60
CA ALA A 69 2.73 -3.65 -5.77
C ALA A 69 3.57 -4.88 -5.41
N ASN A 70 3.27 -6.04 -5.99
CA ASN A 70 4.02 -7.26 -5.73
C ASN A 70 5.46 -7.10 -6.24
N PRO A 71 6.48 -7.29 -5.38
CA PRO A 71 7.87 -7.16 -5.81
C PRO A 71 8.26 -8.15 -6.91
N ASP A 72 7.54 -9.26 -7.05
CA ASP A 72 7.84 -10.29 -8.04
C ASP A 72 7.03 -10.13 -9.33
N LYS A 73 6.20 -9.09 -9.42
CA LYS A 73 5.30 -8.90 -10.57
C LYS A 73 6.04 -8.80 -11.90
N ASN A 74 7.21 -8.16 -11.90
CA ASN A 74 7.96 -7.88 -13.13
C ASN A 74 9.07 -8.87 -13.42
N GLN A 75 9.08 -9.99 -12.73
CA GLN A 75 10.04 -11.06 -12.99
C GLN A 75 9.54 -11.94 -14.11
N ASN A 76 10.18 -11.84 -15.24
CA ASN A 76 9.86 -12.67 -16.39
C ASN A 76 11.07 -13.45 -16.83
#